data_0ac8280757c224fd5a0870e32c6ccb39
#
_entry.id   0ac8280757c224fd5a0870e32c6ccb39
#
_cell.length_a   1.000
_cell.length_b   1.000
_cell.length_c   1.000
_cell.angle_alpha   90.00
_cell.angle_beta   90.00
_cell.angle_gamma   90.00
#
_symmetry.space_group_name_H-M   'P 1'
#
loop_
_entity.id
_entity.type
_entity.pdbx_description
1 polymer ?
#
loop_
_entity_poly.entity_id
_entity_poly.type
_entity_poly.pdbx_seq_one_letter_code
_entity_poly.pdbx_strand_id
1 'polypeptide(L)'
;YDVLNHRYLDTIVQGIHSKNEVEAMWKIVERFHDDNAIFITDRNYATRNTMAHIIQSGKSFLIRVKDIHSISSLLRKFNLPDEEFDLDLHITLTRKQTKDIKSQPEKYRFLSTTSTFDFIDERNPEYVLHFGVVRFKLDGSEEYESIITNLSRDEFSKDEIKEIYNTRWGIELSFRDLK
;
A
#
# COMPACT_ATOMS: atom_id res chain seq x y z
N TYR A 1 8.30 12.23 6.74
CA TYR A 1 8.14 13.64 6.36
C TYR A 1 6.65 14.00 6.39
N ASP A 2 6.33 15.10 7.06
CA ASP A 2 4.99 15.68 7.09
C ASP A 2 4.85 16.63 5.88
N VAL A 3 4.03 16.20 4.92
CA VAL A 3 3.88 16.93 3.64
C VAL A 3 3.06 18.21 3.79
N LEU A 4 2.24 18.33 4.84
CA LEU A 4 1.41 19.51 5.10
C LEU A 4 2.21 20.63 5.79
N ASN A 5 3.11 20.26 6.70
CA ASN A 5 3.90 21.20 7.50
C ASN A 5 5.36 21.30 7.05
N HIS A 6 5.75 20.60 5.97
CA HIS A 6 7.09 20.61 5.37
C HIS A 6 8.21 20.31 6.38
N ARG A 7 8.04 19.30 7.25
CA ARG A 7 9.02 18.95 8.28
C ARG A 7 9.25 17.45 8.41
N TYR A 8 10.45 17.08 8.82
CA TYR A 8 10.78 15.70 9.19
C TYR A 8 10.28 15.43 10.60
N LEU A 9 9.38 14.45 10.77
CA LEU A 9 8.84 14.05 12.07
C LEU A 9 9.64 12.91 12.68
N ASP A 10 10.16 12.03 11.84
CA ASP A 10 10.87 10.83 12.26
C ASP A 10 11.88 10.38 11.20
N THR A 11 12.94 9.70 11.63
CA THR A 11 14.01 9.20 10.77
C THR A 11 14.61 7.94 11.35
N ILE A 12 14.91 6.96 10.50
CA ILE A 12 15.68 5.77 10.86
C ILE A 12 16.99 5.79 10.07
N VAL A 13 18.10 5.77 10.79
CA VAL A 13 19.42 5.62 10.19
C VAL A 13 19.80 4.14 10.18
N GLN A 14 20.14 3.61 9.02
CA GLN A 14 20.54 2.21 8.83
C GLN A 14 22.00 2.13 8.36
N GLY A 15 22.69 1.08 8.81
CA GLY A 15 24.03 0.79 8.30
C GLY A 15 24.00 0.40 6.81
N ILE A 16 25.07 0.72 6.09
CA ILE A 16 25.14 0.53 4.63
C ILE A 16 24.92 -0.93 4.18
N HIS A 17 25.27 -1.88 5.04
CA HIS A 17 25.12 -3.33 4.77
C HIS A 17 23.83 -3.95 5.33
N SER A 18 22.99 -3.17 6.02
CA SER A 18 21.76 -3.64 6.66
C SER A 18 20.54 -2.82 6.24
N LYS A 19 20.55 -2.31 5.00
CA LYS A 19 19.45 -1.49 4.49
C LYS A 19 18.21 -2.34 4.27
N ASN A 20 17.14 -1.99 4.97
CA ASN A 20 15.79 -2.48 4.72
C ASN A 20 14.79 -1.32 4.90
N GLU A 21 14.57 -0.59 3.83
CA GLU A 21 13.71 0.61 3.84
C GLU A 21 12.26 0.27 4.19
N VAL A 22 11.77 -0.88 3.74
CA VAL A 22 10.39 -1.32 3.99
C VAL A 22 10.20 -1.63 5.48
N GLU A 23 11.12 -2.37 6.10
CA GLU A 23 11.07 -2.65 7.54
C GLU A 23 11.24 -1.36 8.38
N ALA A 24 12.10 -0.45 7.94
CA ALA A 24 12.26 0.84 8.60
C ALA A 24 10.93 1.64 8.57
N MET A 25 10.22 1.62 7.45
CA MET A 25 8.91 2.24 7.34
C MET A 25 7.91 1.60 8.32
N TRP A 26 7.84 0.27 8.44
CA TRP A 26 6.94 -0.38 9.42
C TRP A 26 7.23 0.07 10.84
N LYS A 27 8.50 0.14 11.25
CA LYS A 27 8.90 0.67 12.57
C LYS A 27 8.49 2.11 12.81
N ILE A 28 8.50 2.96 11.77
CA ILE A 28 7.98 4.33 11.86
C ILE A 28 6.45 4.30 12.05
N VAL A 29 5.74 3.52 11.26
CA VAL A 29 4.28 3.38 11.34
C VAL A 29 3.84 2.95 12.74
N GLU A 30 4.47 1.91 13.30
CA GLU A 30 4.13 1.33 14.60
C GLU A 30 4.33 2.31 15.77
N ARG A 31 5.39 3.14 15.71
CA ARG A 31 5.69 4.11 16.78
C ARG A 31 5.09 5.49 16.57
N PHE A 32 4.43 5.73 15.46
CA PHE A 32 3.79 7.01 15.19
C PHE A 32 2.48 7.12 16.00
N HIS A 33 2.31 8.22 16.75
CA HIS A 33 1.24 8.34 17.76
C HIS A 33 -0.06 8.97 17.27
N ASP A 34 -0.08 9.52 16.05
CA ASP A 34 -1.30 10.11 15.49
C ASP A 34 -2.10 9.04 14.73
N ASP A 35 -3.28 8.71 15.27
CA ASP A 35 -4.16 7.70 14.68
C ASP A 35 -4.86 8.20 13.40
N ASN A 36 -4.89 9.52 13.16
CA ASN A 36 -5.41 10.11 11.92
C ASN A 36 -4.34 10.22 10.81
N ALA A 37 -3.16 9.68 11.04
CA ALA A 37 -2.08 9.75 10.05
C ALA A 37 -2.40 8.95 8.78
N ILE A 38 -2.14 9.56 7.63
CA ILE A 38 -2.19 8.91 6.32
C ILE A 38 -0.75 8.74 5.83
N PHE A 39 -0.30 7.49 5.68
CA PHE A 39 1.02 7.18 5.15
C PHE A 39 0.99 7.14 3.62
N ILE A 40 1.68 8.09 2.99
CA ILE A 40 1.74 8.21 1.54
C ILE A 40 3.08 7.66 1.07
N THR A 41 3.06 6.59 0.27
CA THR A 41 4.28 5.92 -0.17
C THR A 41 4.28 5.59 -1.66
N ASP A 42 5.47 5.36 -2.20
CA ASP A 42 5.64 4.95 -3.57
C ASP A 42 5.49 3.42 -3.74
N ARG A 43 5.64 2.94 -4.97
CA ARG A 43 5.48 1.54 -5.35
C ARG A 43 6.49 0.57 -4.71
N ASN A 44 7.60 1.06 -4.15
CA ASN A 44 8.59 0.20 -3.49
C ASN A 44 8.05 -0.36 -2.18
N TYR A 45 7.09 0.35 -1.58
CA TYR A 45 6.41 -0.05 -0.35
C TYR A 45 5.12 -0.85 -0.59
N ALA A 46 4.75 -1.08 -1.86
CA ALA A 46 3.52 -1.76 -2.25
C ALA A 46 3.59 -3.27 -1.95
N THR A 47 3.49 -3.65 -0.70
CA THR A 47 3.43 -5.05 -0.26
C THR A 47 2.21 -5.28 0.63
N ARG A 48 1.69 -6.51 0.63
CA ARG A 48 0.57 -6.88 1.51
C ARG A 48 0.95 -6.76 2.98
N ASN A 49 2.21 -7.01 3.31
CA ASN A 49 2.71 -6.87 4.67
C ASN A 49 2.73 -5.40 5.12
N THR A 50 3.15 -4.48 4.24
CA THR A 50 3.09 -3.03 4.50
C THR A 50 1.66 -2.56 4.78
N MET A 51 0.71 -2.98 3.94
CA MET A 51 -0.71 -2.67 4.15
C MET A 51 -1.19 -3.18 5.51
N ALA A 52 -0.86 -4.42 5.85
CA ALA A 52 -1.25 -5.03 7.12
C ALA A 52 -0.63 -4.30 8.33
N HIS A 53 0.65 -3.92 8.28
CA HIS A 53 1.29 -3.14 9.36
C HIS A 53 0.59 -1.80 9.59
N ILE A 54 0.25 -1.08 8.53
CA ILE A 54 -0.45 0.22 8.66
C ILE A 54 -1.85 0.01 9.23
N ILE A 55 -2.62 -0.96 8.72
CA ILE A 55 -3.98 -1.28 9.20
C ILE A 55 -3.94 -1.71 10.68
N GLN A 56 -3.04 -2.61 11.06
CA GLN A 56 -2.94 -3.09 12.45
C GLN A 56 -2.47 -2.00 13.41
N SER A 57 -1.81 -0.96 12.92
CA SER A 57 -1.45 0.24 13.69
C SER A 57 -2.59 1.26 13.77
N GLY A 58 -3.79 0.95 13.26
CA GLY A 58 -4.95 1.84 13.27
C GLY A 58 -4.83 3.06 12.36
N LYS A 59 -3.98 3.01 11.33
CA LYS A 59 -3.65 4.15 10.48
C LYS A 59 -4.09 3.94 9.04
N SER A 60 -4.03 5.00 8.25
CA SER A 60 -4.42 4.99 6.84
C SER A 60 -3.23 5.06 5.91
N PHE A 61 -3.43 4.61 4.68
CA PHE A 61 -2.40 4.64 3.66
C PHE A 61 -2.91 5.05 2.28
N LEU A 62 -2.01 5.64 1.50
CA LEU A 62 -2.07 5.78 0.06
C LEU A 62 -0.77 5.23 -0.52
N ILE A 63 -0.83 4.12 -1.22
CA ILE A 63 0.34 3.46 -1.78
C ILE A 63 0.18 3.35 -3.29
N ARG A 64 1.11 3.93 -4.05
CA ARG A 64 1.17 3.71 -5.49
C ARG A 64 1.51 2.25 -5.76
N VAL A 65 0.83 1.66 -6.74
CA VAL A 65 1.12 0.30 -7.19
C VAL A 65 1.53 0.29 -8.66
N LYS A 66 2.11 -0.82 -9.11
CA LYS A 66 2.38 -1.03 -10.52
C LYS A 66 1.06 -1.16 -11.28
N ASP A 67 1.07 -0.80 -12.55
CA ASP A 67 -0.07 -0.94 -13.44
C ASP A 67 -0.71 -2.33 -13.34
N ILE A 68 -2.03 -2.39 -13.50
CA ILE A 68 -2.83 -3.61 -13.35
C ILE A 68 -2.36 -4.75 -14.27
N HIS A 69 -1.79 -4.42 -15.42
CA HIS A 69 -1.26 -5.40 -16.40
C HIS A 69 0.18 -5.84 -16.10
N SER A 70 0.88 -5.14 -15.20
CA SER A 70 2.26 -5.51 -14.85
C SER A 70 2.31 -6.90 -14.20
N ILE A 71 3.25 -7.74 -14.65
CA ILE A 71 3.46 -9.11 -14.13
C ILE A 71 3.65 -9.12 -12.61
N SER A 72 4.31 -8.11 -12.07
CA SER A 72 4.61 -7.97 -10.63
C SER A 72 3.62 -7.08 -9.88
N SER A 73 2.48 -6.71 -10.48
CA SER A 73 1.46 -5.92 -9.80
C SER A 73 0.73 -6.75 -8.75
N LEU A 74 0.43 -6.14 -7.60
CA LEU A 74 -0.47 -6.70 -6.59
C LEU A 74 -1.88 -6.91 -7.15
N LEU A 75 -2.24 -6.12 -8.16
CA LEU A 75 -3.59 -6.07 -8.76
C LEU A 75 -3.80 -7.06 -9.92
N ARG A 76 -2.73 -7.63 -10.48
CA ARG A 76 -2.79 -8.44 -11.71
C ARG A 76 -3.81 -9.58 -11.70
N LYS A 77 -4.09 -10.18 -10.53
CA LYS A 77 -5.01 -11.31 -10.41
C LYS A 77 -6.47 -10.94 -10.16
N PHE A 78 -6.76 -9.66 -10.15
CA PHE A 78 -8.13 -9.16 -10.08
C PHE A 78 -8.63 -8.88 -11.50
N ASN A 79 -9.90 -9.14 -11.74
CA ASN A 79 -10.55 -8.76 -12.98
C ASN A 79 -10.98 -7.29 -12.86
N LEU A 80 -10.08 -6.37 -13.22
CA LEU A 80 -10.28 -4.93 -13.12
C LEU A 80 -10.50 -4.32 -14.49
N PRO A 81 -11.27 -3.22 -14.58
CA PRO A 81 -11.44 -2.47 -15.83
C PRO A 81 -10.12 -1.91 -16.34
N ASP A 82 -9.99 -1.77 -17.66
CA ASP A 82 -8.83 -1.14 -18.32
C ASP A 82 -8.87 0.39 -18.24
N GLU A 83 -10.02 0.96 -17.94
CA GLU A 83 -10.27 2.39 -17.84
C GLU A 83 -10.03 2.90 -16.41
N GLU A 84 -10.44 4.13 -16.13
CA GLU A 84 -10.46 4.69 -14.78
C GLU A 84 -11.52 3.99 -13.93
N PHE A 85 -11.17 3.72 -12.68
CA PHE A 85 -12.10 3.16 -11.72
C PHE A 85 -11.75 3.54 -10.29
N ASP A 86 -12.71 3.34 -9.41
CA ASP A 86 -12.59 3.41 -7.97
C ASP A 86 -13.41 2.26 -7.39
N LEU A 87 -12.73 1.23 -6.87
CA LEU A 87 -13.33 -0.04 -6.47
C LEU A 87 -12.74 -0.51 -5.14
N ASP A 88 -13.60 -1.10 -4.30
CA ASP A 88 -13.15 -1.81 -3.10
C ASP A 88 -12.86 -3.28 -3.42
N LEU A 89 -11.75 -3.75 -2.91
CA LEU A 89 -11.29 -5.12 -3.04
C LEU A 89 -11.09 -5.75 -1.67
N HIS A 90 -11.31 -7.05 -1.62
CA HIS A 90 -10.96 -7.85 -0.45
C HIS A 90 -10.34 -9.17 -0.89
N ILE A 91 -9.37 -9.63 -0.13
CA ILE A 91 -8.73 -10.92 -0.34
C ILE A 91 -8.45 -11.58 1.01
N THR A 92 -8.50 -12.89 1.02
CA THR A 92 -8.03 -13.69 2.16
C THR A 92 -6.64 -14.22 1.84
N LEU A 93 -5.66 -13.74 2.60
CA LEU A 93 -4.28 -14.23 2.53
C LEU A 93 -4.18 -15.53 3.33
N THR A 94 -3.52 -16.55 2.80
CA THR A 94 -3.36 -17.83 3.48
C THR A 94 -2.11 -18.56 3.02
N ARG A 95 -1.54 -19.39 3.89
CA ARG A 95 -0.45 -20.31 3.54
C ARG A 95 -0.97 -21.72 3.19
N LYS A 96 -2.28 -21.96 3.26
CA LYS A 96 -2.93 -23.21 2.90
C LYS A 96 -3.14 -23.31 1.39
N GLN A 97 -3.06 -24.53 0.86
CA GLN A 97 -3.23 -24.83 -0.57
C GLN A 97 -4.24 -25.96 -0.79
N THR A 98 -5.38 -25.91 -0.14
CA THR A 98 -6.46 -26.90 -0.37
C THR A 98 -7.06 -26.74 -1.76
N LYS A 99 -7.80 -27.76 -2.23
CA LYS A 99 -8.52 -27.68 -3.52
C LYS A 99 -9.51 -26.52 -3.55
N ASP A 100 -10.22 -26.30 -2.45
CA ASP A 100 -11.21 -25.23 -2.31
C ASP A 100 -10.56 -23.83 -2.41
N ILE A 101 -9.42 -23.63 -1.76
CA ILE A 101 -8.67 -22.36 -1.86
C ILE A 101 -8.17 -22.13 -3.30
N LYS A 102 -7.66 -23.17 -3.95
CA LYS A 102 -7.16 -23.07 -5.34
C LYS A 102 -8.26 -22.82 -6.37
N SER A 103 -9.49 -23.27 -6.09
CA SER A 103 -10.64 -23.07 -6.98
C SER A 103 -11.23 -21.65 -6.92
N GLN A 104 -10.82 -20.82 -5.93
CA GLN A 104 -11.33 -19.46 -5.70
C GLN A 104 -10.19 -18.42 -5.73
N PRO A 105 -9.49 -18.24 -6.87
CA PRO A 105 -8.34 -17.35 -6.96
C PRO A 105 -8.70 -15.86 -6.84
N GLU A 106 -9.96 -15.50 -7.02
CA GLU A 106 -10.49 -14.14 -6.80
C GLU A 106 -10.58 -13.80 -5.31
N LYS A 107 -10.85 -14.80 -4.46
CA LYS A 107 -11.04 -14.63 -3.02
C LYS A 107 -9.75 -14.86 -2.23
N TYR A 108 -8.96 -15.84 -2.64
CA TYR A 108 -7.78 -16.27 -1.88
C TYR A 108 -6.48 -15.88 -2.58
N ARG A 109 -5.49 -15.52 -1.79
CA ARG A 109 -4.09 -15.36 -2.23
C ARG A 109 -3.18 -16.21 -1.37
N PHE A 110 -2.60 -17.20 -2.01
CA PHE A 110 -1.57 -18.01 -1.39
C PHE A 110 -0.30 -17.19 -1.14
N LEU A 111 0.22 -17.29 0.08
CA LEU A 111 1.51 -16.74 0.48
C LEU A 111 2.49 -17.90 0.64
N SER A 112 3.58 -17.86 -0.12
CA SER A 112 4.70 -18.79 0.04
C SER A 112 5.26 -18.70 1.46
N THR A 113 5.81 -19.78 1.97
CA THR A 113 6.51 -19.82 3.28
C THR A 113 7.74 -18.90 3.31
N THR A 114 8.30 -18.60 2.14
CA THR A 114 9.42 -17.67 1.97
C THR A 114 8.98 -16.20 1.88
N SER A 115 7.67 -15.94 1.73
CA SER A 115 7.14 -14.57 1.70
C SER A 115 7.00 -14.02 3.10
N THR A 116 7.56 -12.85 3.36
CA THR A 116 7.36 -12.12 4.62
C THR A 116 5.91 -11.69 4.74
N PHE A 117 5.25 -12.17 5.77
CA PHE A 117 3.93 -11.70 6.20
C PHE A 117 3.76 -12.04 7.69
N ASP A 118 3.66 -11.01 8.53
CA ASP A 118 3.85 -11.11 9.97
C ASP A 118 2.55 -11.44 10.73
N PHE A 119 1.40 -11.38 10.06
CA PHE A 119 0.08 -11.52 10.67
C PHE A 119 -0.61 -12.87 10.36
N ILE A 120 0.14 -13.86 9.88
CA ILE A 120 -0.33 -15.24 9.69
C ILE A 120 0.59 -16.20 10.44
N ASP A 121 0.02 -16.92 11.40
CA ASP A 121 0.68 -17.95 12.21
C ASP A 121 -0.18 -19.22 12.30
N GLU A 122 0.18 -20.15 13.19
CA GLU A 122 -0.58 -21.38 13.42
C GLU A 122 -1.97 -21.13 14.03
N ARG A 123 -2.13 -20.07 14.84
CA ARG A 123 -3.40 -19.69 15.49
C ARG A 123 -4.28 -18.86 14.55
N ASN A 124 -3.65 -18.04 13.73
CA ASN A 124 -4.31 -17.17 12.75
C ASN A 124 -3.86 -17.54 11.33
N PRO A 125 -4.36 -18.66 10.77
CA PRO A 125 -3.86 -19.20 9.51
C PRO A 125 -4.28 -18.40 8.26
N GLU A 126 -5.13 -17.40 8.45
CA GLU A 126 -5.67 -16.57 7.39
C GLU A 126 -5.73 -15.10 7.83
N TYR A 127 -5.56 -14.18 6.89
CA TYR A 127 -5.68 -12.75 7.11
C TYR A 127 -6.54 -12.13 6.01
N VAL A 128 -7.63 -11.48 6.39
CA VAL A 128 -8.49 -10.76 5.44
C VAL A 128 -7.97 -9.35 5.26
N LEU A 129 -7.67 -8.99 4.03
CA LEU A 129 -7.19 -7.67 3.65
C LEU A 129 -8.25 -6.96 2.80
N HIS A 130 -8.77 -5.84 3.32
CA HIS A 130 -9.70 -4.94 2.63
C HIS A 130 -8.95 -3.68 2.20
N PHE A 131 -9.15 -3.24 0.98
CA PHE A 131 -8.54 -2.01 0.47
C PHE A 131 -9.28 -1.49 -0.76
N GLY A 132 -9.29 -0.18 -0.94
CA GLY A 132 -9.73 0.48 -2.16
C GLY A 132 -8.61 0.50 -3.21
N VAL A 133 -8.99 0.53 -4.47
CA VAL A 133 -8.11 0.81 -5.60
C VAL A 133 -8.70 1.93 -6.42
N VAL A 134 -7.97 3.02 -6.51
CA VAL A 134 -8.29 4.16 -7.35
C VAL A 134 -7.34 4.17 -8.54
N ARG A 135 -7.88 4.09 -9.75
CA ARG A 135 -7.12 4.19 -11.00
C ARG A 135 -7.58 5.40 -11.78
N PHE A 136 -6.64 6.25 -12.15
CA PHE A 136 -6.90 7.49 -12.89
C PHE A 136 -5.84 7.71 -13.97
N LYS A 137 -6.23 8.43 -15.02
CA LYS A 137 -5.35 8.83 -16.10
C LYS A 137 -4.47 9.99 -15.65
N LEU A 138 -3.21 9.95 -16.03
CA LEU A 138 -2.29 11.06 -15.76
C LEU A 138 -2.58 12.22 -16.72
N ASP A 139 -2.57 13.44 -16.20
CA ASP A 139 -2.88 14.63 -16.98
C ASP A 139 -1.90 14.81 -18.15
N GLY A 140 -2.44 14.94 -19.35
CA GLY A 140 -1.64 15.09 -20.57
C GLY A 140 -0.94 13.84 -21.07
N SER A 141 -1.29 12.67 -20.55
CA SER A 141 -0.71 11.37 -20.92
C SER A 141 -1.80 10.33 -21.20
N GLU A 142 -1.44 9.28 -21.92
CA GLU A 142 -2.27 8.06 -22.05
C GLU A 142 -1.99 7.04 -20.93
N GLU A 143 -1.09 7.37 -20.01
CA GLU A 143 -0.71 6.48 -18.91
C GLU A 143 -1.68 6.58 -17.73
N TYR A 144 -1.82 5.48 -17.03
CA TYR A 144 -2.64 5.39 -15.82
C TYR A 144 -1.76 5.21 -14.59
N GLU A 145 -2.22 5.80 -13.50
CA GLU A 145 -1.70 5.56 -12.17
C GLU A 145 -2.73 4.84 -11.31
N SER A 146 -2.27 3.93 -10.45
CA SER A 146 -3.12 3.20 -9.53
C SER A 146 -2.61 3.35 -8.11
N ILE A 147 -3.53 3.74 -7.23
CA ILE A 147 -3.30 3.92 -5.78
C ILE A 147 -4.14 2.90 -5.04
N ILE A 148 -3.56 2.21 -4.08
CA ILE A 148 -4.29 1.41 -3.10
C ILE A 148 -4.41 2.18 -1.79
N THR A 149 -5.56 2.02 -1.11
CA THR A 149 -5.87 2.78 0.11
C THR A 149 -6.81 2.00 1.02
N ASN A 150 -6.83 2.33 2.31
CA ASN A 150 -7.88 1.93 3.26
C ASN A 150 -8.74 3.13 3.71
N LEU A 151 -8.60 4.28 3.06
CA LEU A 151 -9.49 5.41 3.29
C LEU A 151 -10.91 5.08 2.80
N SER A 152 -11.90 5.56 3.54
CA SER A 152 -13.30 5.39 3.19
C SER A 152 -13.65 6.19 1.93
N ARG A 153 -14.31 5.54 0.97
CA ARG A 153 -14.81 6.18 -0.25
C ARG A 153 -15.99 7.13 0.00
N ASP A 154 -16.67 6.98 1.15
CA ASP A 154 -17.71 7.90 1.58
C ASP A 154 -17.13 9.23 2.08
N GLU A 155 -15.88 9.20 2.55
CA GLU A 155 -15.17 10.38 3.10
C GLU A 155 -14.20 11.01 2.09
N PHE A 156 -13.64 10.21 1.19
CA PHE A 156 -12.62 10.65 0.23
C PHE A 156 -13.00 10.23 -1.19
N SER A 157 -13.27 11.20 -2.03
CA SER A 157 -13.50 11.00 -3.46
C SER A 157 -12.21 10.60 -4.20
N LYS A 158 -12.37 10.06 -5.42
CA LYS A 158 -11.24 9.74 -6.31
C LYS A 158 -10.31 10.94 -6.52
N ASP A 159 -10.85 12.13 -6.71
CA ASP A 159 -10.07 13.34 -6.97
C ASP A 159 -9.29 13.78 -5.72
N GLU A 160 -9.88 13.70 -4.54
CA GLU A 160 -9.18 13.97 -3.28
C GLU A 160 -8.05 12.95 -3.03
N ILE A 161 -8.26 11.68 -3.31
CA ILE A 161 -7.20 10.66 -3.24
C ILE A 161 -6.04 11.01 -4.17
N LYS A 162 -6.32 11.44 -5.43
CA LYS A 162 -5.32 11.90 -6.39
C LYS A 162 -4.55 13.11 -5.84
N GLU A 163 -5.26 14.11 -5.32
CA GLU A 163 -4.66 15.33 -4.74
C GLU A 163 -3.77 15.01 -3.54
N ILE A 164 -4.27 14.23 -2.58
CA ILE A 164 -3.50 13.85 -1.40
C ILE A 164 -2.25 13.07 -1.82
N TYR A 165 -2.38 12.12 -2.75
CA TYR A 165 -1.22 11.35 -3.22
C TYR A 165 -0.17 12.25 -3.89
N ASN A 166 -0.58 13.26 -4.64
CA ASN A 166 0.33 14.21 -5.29
C ASN A 166 1.19 14.99 -4.30
N THR A 167 0.74 15.18 -3.05
CA THR A 167 1.57 15.82 -2.00
C THR A 167 2.85 15.06 -1.70
N ARG A 168 2.94 13.77 -2.06
CA ARG A 168 4.15 12.94 -1.93
C ARG A 168 5.40 13.60 -2.55
N TRP A 169 5.23 14.35 -3.64
CA TRP A 169 6.34 15.07 -4.27
C TRP A 169 7.02 16.08 -3.34
N GLY A 170 6.35 16.50 -2.28
CA GLY A 170 6.91 17.38 -1.25
C GLY A 170 8.18 16.83 -0.60
N ILE A 171 8.28 15.50 -0.38
CA ILE A 171 9.50 14.89 0.17
C ILE A 171 10.67 14.97 -0.83
N GLU A 172 10.41 14.77 -2.12
CA GLU A 172 11.46 14.85 -3.16
C GLU A 172 11.98 16.29 -3.28
N LEU A 173 11.10 17.27 -3.18
CA LEU A 173 11.47 18.68 -3.14
C LEU A 173 12.30 18.98 -1.90
N SER A 174 11.92 18.46 -0.71
CA SER A 174 12.64 18.68 0.53
C SER A 174 14.08 18.14 0.50
N PHE A 175 14.32 16.99 -0.15
CA PHE A 175 15.69 16.48 -0.34
C PHE A 175 16.55 17.35 -1.26
N ARG A 176 15.93 18.07 -2.21
CA ARG A 176 16.64 19.01 -3.07
C ARG A 176 17.06 20.27 -2.29
N ASP A 177 16.23 20.70 -1.35
CA ASP A 177 16.49 21.88 -0.52
C ASP A 177 17.55 21.62 0.58
N LEU A 178 17.84 20.35 0.89
CA LEU A 178 18.89 19.94 1.83
C LEU A 178 20.29 19.87 1.21
N LYS A 179 20.44 20.04 -0.11
CA LYS A 179 21.73 20.04 -0.83
C LYS A 179 22.24 21.45 -1.02
#